data_b0cbca86d918edb6ec24e1987750727c
#
_entry.id   b0cbca86d918edb6ec24e1987750727c
#
_cell.length_a   1.000
_cell.length_b   1.000
_cell.length_c   1.000
_cell.angle_alpha   90.00
_cell.angle_beta   90.00
_cell.angle_gamma   90.00
#
_symmetry.space_group_name_H-M   'P 1'
#
loop_
_entity.id
_entity.type
_entity.pdbx_description
1 polymer ?
#
loop_
_entity_poly.entity_id
_entity_poly.type
_entity_poly.pdbx_seq_one_letter_code
_entity_poly.pdbx_strand_id
1 'polypeptide(L)'
;MSPMTLALSRRTLLKACAAGAASLSMPGLMLPARAAGVREFSLRAAPGRARLVPEPHGETPAWCYNETVPGPEIRVRQGERLRITVENGLAEETTVHWHGLRVPNAMDGVPHLNQPPIAPGGTFVYEFDAVDAGTFWYHPHQRSFEQVGRGLYGPLIVEEPEPPKVDRELVWVLDDWRLTKSAEISNDFGNGHDMSHNGRIGNTVTINGRVPDARPVRSGERIRLRLINAANARIFSLDFQGHTPTVIALDGQPVTPHAPMGGLVVLGPAMRADIILDMMGEPGSRVSVIDRFYRDLEYRLVDLAYGETAFRDTMPDWPIVLPANPLREPNVAAALRHEVIFNGGMMGGMVMAEMGGSMGEGTSRGMGGGMMRGMMGMMHGNGIWFVNGKAAEGHVLDPMLTLERDGSHVIAMTNATAWHHPIHLH
;
A
#
# COMPACT_ATOMS: atom_id res chain seq x y z
N MET A 1 -51.57 54.78 43.95
CA MET A 1 -50.60 54.46 42.90
C MET A 1 -51.18 53.35 42.04
N SER A 2 -51.72 53.70 40.88
CA SER A 2 -52.37 52.71 39.94
C SER A 2 -51.30 52.11 39.01
N PRO A 3 -51.38 50.83 38.67
CA PRO A 3 -50.47 50.21 37.71
C PRO A 3 -50.84 50.61 36.28
N MET A 4 -49.90 51.18 35.57
CA MET A 4 -50.00 51.40 34.12
C MET A 4 -49.87 50.10 33.36
N THR A 5 -51.01 49.64 32.79
CA THR A 5 -51.05 48.52 31.83
C THR A 5 -50.66 49.03 30.44
N LEU A 6 -49.47 48.64 29.96
CA LEU A 6 -49.06 48.89 28.59
C LEU A 6 -49.81 47.92 27.65
N ALA A 7 -50.81 48.41 26.94
CA ALA A 7 -51.50 47.71 25.90
C ALA A 7 -50.72 47.78 24.59
N LEU A 8 -50.01 46.68 24.24
CA LEU A 8 -49.37 46.54 22.93
C LEU A 8 -50.44 46.34 21.83
N SER A 9 -50.47 47.24 20.85
CA SER A 9 -51.39 47.14 19.74
C SER A 9 -51.01 46.00 18.79
N ARG A 10 -52.00 45.32 18.17
CA ARG A 10 -51.78 44.25 17.15
C ARG A 10 -50.82 44.69 16.05
N ARG A 11 -50.79 45.97 15.72
CA ARG A 11 -49.91 46.57 14.72
C ARG A 11 -48.42 46.60 15.17
N THR A 12 -48.16 46.78 16.44
CA THR A 12 -46.82 46.77 17.05
C THR A 12 -46.28 45.35 17.13
N LEU A 13 -47.16 44.36 17.44
CA LEU A 13 -46.82 42.96 17.47
C LEU A 13 -46.46 42.44 16.05
N LEU A 14 -47.25 42.78 15.02
CA LEU A 14 -46.96 42.40 13.63
C LEU A 14 -45.69 43.05 13.08
N LYS A 15 -45.36 44.27 13.46
CA LYS A 15 -44.08 44.90 13.10
C LYS A 15 -42.89 44.25 13.79
N ALA A 16 -43.02 43.81 15.03
CA ALA A 16 -42.00 43.06 15.74
C ALA A 16 -41.77 41.68 15.15
N CYS A 17 -42.83 40.95 14.72
CA CYS A 17 -42.74 39.68 14.05
C CYS A 17 -42.14 39.80 12.62
N ALA A 18 -42.44 40.88 11.88
CA ALA A 18 -41.81 41.12 10.57
C ALA A 18 -40.32 41.45 10.65
N ALA A 19 -39.88 42.16 11.71
CA ALA A 19 -38.46 42.44 11.97
C ALA A 19 -37.69 41.19 12.43
N GLY A 20 -38.35 40.27 13.18
CA GLY A 20 -37.77 38.98 13.59
C GLY A 20 -37.64 37.96 12.45
N ALA A 21 -38.54 38.00 11.47
CA ALA A 21 -38.47 37.11 10.30
C ALA A 21 -37.39 37.54 9.26
N ALA A 22 -37.03 38.83 9.23
CA ALA A 22 -35.97 39.34 8.34
C ALA A 22 -34.55 38.99 8.86
N SER A 23 -34.37 38.67 10.13
CA SER A 23 -33.08 38.30 10.71
C SER A 23 -32.76 36.81 10.62
N LEU A 24 -33.71 35.97 10.16
CA LEU A 24 -33.51 34.49 9.95
C LEU A 24 -33.18 34.11 8.51
N SER A 25 -33.12 35.09 7.59
CA SER A 25 -32.72 34.87 6.18
C SER A 25 -31.41 35.58 5.80
N MET A 26 -30.44 35.70 6.72
CA MET A 26 -29.09 35.89 6.30
C MET A 26 -28.66 34.56 5.67
N PRO A 27 -28.30 34.50 4.36
CA PRO A 27 -27.54 33.37 3.85
C PRO A 27 -26.32 33.28 4.74
N GLY A 28 -26.13 32.12 5.38
CA GLY A 28 -24.94 31.85 6.14
C GLY A 28 -23.78 32.30 5.25
N LEU A 29 -22.96 33.23 5.73
CA LEU A 29 -21.65 33.47 5.17
C LEU A 29 -20.97 32.09 5.21
N MET A 30 -21.08 31.33 4.12
CA MET A 30 -20.10 30.30 3.81
C MET A 30 -18.79 31.09 3.70
N LEU A 31 -18.05 31.13 4.79
CA LEU A 31 -16.64 31.47 4.70
C LEU A 31 -16.12 30.56 3.60
N PRO A 32 -15.53 31.12 2.53
CA PRO A 32 -14.94 30.27 1.51
C PRO A 32 -14.01 29.33 2.28
N ALA A 33 -14.23 28.02 2.13
CA ALA A 33 -13.29 27.04 2.63
C ALA A 33 -11.94 27.54 2.12
N ARG A 34 -11.07 27.92 3.04
CA ARG A 34 -9.74 28.42 2.70
C ARG A 34 -9.19 27.37 1.78
N ALA A 35 -8.98 27.72 0.52
CA ALA A 35 -8.42 26.80 -0.47
C ALA A 35 -7.18 26.20 0.21
N ALA A 36 -7.22 24.91 0.52
CA ALA A 36 -6.10 24.24 1.15
C ALA A 36 -4.93 24.49 0.20
N GLY A 37 -3.86 25.13 0.71
CA GLY A 37 -2.74 25.51 -0.14
C GLY A 37 -2.20 24.24 -0.82
N VAL A 38 -1.72 24.39 -2.04
CA VAL A 38 -1.05 23.27 -2.74
C VAL A 38 0.19 22.88 -1.92
N ARG A 39 0.29 21.61 -1.56
CA ARG A 39 1.46 21.04 -0.88
C ARG A 39 2.47 20.62 -1.94
N GLU A 40 3.61 21.26 -1.96
CA GLU A 40 4.65 21.03 -2.95
C GLU A 40 5.73 20.10 -2.42
N PHE A 41 6.10 19.10 -3.23
CA PHE A 41 7.16 18.14 -2.96
C PHE A 41 8.05 17.99 -4.18
N SER A 42 9.28 17.55 -3.96
CA SER A 42 10.23 17.22 -5.01
C SER A 42 10.85 15.85 -4.75
N LEU A 43 10.85 15.00 -5.76
CA LEU A 43 11.46 13.69 -5.75
C LEU A 43 12.47 13.62 -6.90
N ARG A 44 13.73 13.31 -6.58
CA ARG A 44 14.76 13.01 -7.57
C ARG A 44 15.13 11.55 -7.50
N ALA A 45 14.80 10.79 -8.54
CA ALA A 45 15.22 9.40 -8.70
C ALA A 45 16.65 9.40 -9.25
N ALA A 46 17.62 8.84 -8.52
CA ALA A 46 19.03 8.82 -8.95
C ALA A 46 19.80 7.64 -8.32
N PRO A 47 20.93 7.22 -8.93
CA PRO A 47 21.87 6.36 -8.24
C PRO A 47 22.38 7.02 -6.95
N GLY A 48 22.49 6.21 -5.90
CA GLY A 48 22.93 6.65 -4.58
C GLY A 48 23.47 5.48 -3.77
N ARG A 49 23.46 5.60 -2.47
CA ARG A 49 23.94 4.58 -1.54
C ARG A 49 23.02 4.50 -0.32
N ALA A 50 22.81 3.29 0.20
CA ALA A 50 22.01 3.05 1.39
C ALA A 50 22.75 2.12 2.36
N ARG A 51 22.67 2.39 3.65
CA ARG A 51 23.23 1.53 4.70
C ARG A 51 22.20 0.44 5.06
N LEU A 52 22.07 -0.56 4.18
CA LEU A 52 21.08 -1.64 4.34
C LEU A 52 21.47 -2.61 5.46
N VAL A 53 22.74 -2.92 5.57
CA VAL A 53 23.32 -3.88 6.54
C VAL A 53 24.26 -3.18 7.53
N PRO A 54 24.42 -3.75 8.73
CA PRO A 54 25.31 -3.16 9.74
C PRO A 54 26.80 -3.32 9.38
N GLU A 55 27.63 -2.62 10.10
CA GLU A 55 29.10 -2.82 10.06
C GLU A 55 29.44 -4.31 10.25
N PRO A 56 30.54 -4.83 9.63
CA PRO A 56 31.59 -4.07 8.91
C PRO A 56 31.30 -3.78 7.43
N HIS A 57 30.11 -4.09 6.93
CA HIS A 57 29.77 -3.80 5.53
C HIS A 57 29.63 -2.29 5.30
N GLY A 58 30.05 -1.84 4.14
CA GLY A 58 29.86 -0.47 3.70
C GLY A 58 28.43 -0.19 3.26
N GLU A 59 28.20 0.99 2.72
CA GLU A 59 26.93 1.34 2.11
C GLU A 59 26.74 0.60 0.78
N THR A 60 25.57 0.06 0.58
CA THR A 60 25.14 -0.63 -0.65
C THR A 60 24.84 0.39 -1.74
N PRO A 61 25.41 0.26 -2.96
CA PRO A 61 24.93 1.02 -4.10
C PRO A 61 23.47 0.70 -4.38
N ALA A 62 22.63 1.72 -4.40
CA ALA A 62 21.17 1.60 -4.57
C ALA A 62 20.66 2.72 -5.49
N TRP A 63 19.42 2.66 -5.90
CA TRP A 63 18.72 3.79 -6.48
C TRP A 63 17.83 4.44 -5.43
N CYS A 64 17.88 5.74 -5.33
CA CYS A 64 17.31 6.47 -4.22
C CYS A 64 16.35 7.56 -4.73
N TYR A 65 15.28 7.80 -3.98
CA TYR A 65 14.62 9.09 -4.05
C TYR A 65 15.24 10.04 -3.03
N ASN A 66 15.75 11.19 -3.50
CA ASN A 66 16.39 12.19 -2.66
C ASN A 66 17.49 11.60 -1.74
N GLU A 67 18.35 10.73 -2.32
CA GLU A 67 19.51 10.13 -1.67
C GLU A 67 19.21 9.19 -0.49
N THR A 68 17.94 8.80 -0.29
CA THR A 68 17.53 7.90 0.80
C THR A 68 16.76 6.68 0.30
N VAL A 69 16.81 5.59 1.08
CA VAL A 69 15.99 4.39 0.96
C VAL A 69 15.42 4.05 2.34
N PRO A 70 14.10 3.99 2.49
CA PRO A 70 13.09 4.49 1.56
C PRO A 70 13.29 5.95 1.20
N GLY A 71 12.72 6.40 0.07
CA GLY A 71 12.59 7.81 -0.24
C GLY A 71 11.81 8.56 0.85
N PRO A 72 11.79 9.91 0.81
CA PRO A 72 11.19 10.73 1.85
C PRO A 72 9.71 10.41 2.06
N GLU A 73 9.27 10.43 3.32
CA GLU A 73 7.84 10.34 3.62
C GLU A 73 7.11 11.57 3.09
N ILE A 74 6.10 11.36 2.26
CA ILE A 74 5.15 12.39 1.86
C ILE A 74 3.98 12.31 2.83
N ARG A 75 3.73 13.39 3.58
CA ARG A 75 2.64 13.44 4.55
C ARG A 75 1.78 14.66 4.31
N VAL A 76 0.48 14.42 4.13
CA VAL A 76 -0.54 15.43 3.86
C VAL A 76 -1.82 15.09 4.60
N ARG A 77 -2.77 16.02 4.65
CA ARG A 77 -4.12 15.78 5.19
C ARG A 77 -5.10 15.44 4.09
N GLN A 78 -6.11 14.67 4.44
CA GLN A 78 -7.21 14.40 3.53
C GLN A 78 -7.82 15.69 2.99
N GLY A 79 -8.01 15.75 1.67
CA GLY A 79 -8.52 16.90 0.94
C GLY A 79 -7.47 17.94 0.55
N GLU A 80 -6.21 17.82 0.97
CA GLU A 80 -5.13 18.68 0.47
C GLU A 80 -4.78 18.32 -0.99
N ARG A 81 -4.38 19.35 -1.75
CA ARG A 81 -3.87 19.20 -3.10
C ARG A 81 -2.35 19.09 -3.08
N LEU A 82 -1.84 18.04 -3.72
CA LEU A 82 -0.40 17.78 -3.86
C LEU A 82 0.06 18.24 -5.24
N ARG A 83 1.27 18.82 -5.30
CA ARG A 83 2.05 19.00 -6.51
C ARG A 83 3.43 18.40 -6.27
N ILE A 84 3.76 17.35 -7.01
CA ILE A 84 5.00 16.59 -6.82
C ILE A 84 5.80 16.66 -8.10
N THR A 85 6.94 17.35 -8.04
CA THR A 85 7.88 17.41 -9.16
C THR A 85 8.83 16.23 -9.07
N VAL A 86 8.84 15.38 -10.08
CA VAL A 86 9.74 14.22 -10.17
C VAL A 86 10.80 14.49 -11.23
N GLU A 87 12.07 14.46 -10.82
CA GLU A 87 13.24 14.55 -11.68
C GLU A 87 13.86 13.15 -11.87
N ASN A 88 14.10 12.77 -13.10
CA ASN A 88 14.78 11.53 -13.44
C ASN A 88 16.31 11.75 -13.59
N GLY A 89 17.06 11.42 -12.56
CA GLY A 89 18.53 11.40 -12.57
C GLY A 89 19.13 10.02 -12.87
N LEU A 90 18.31 9.04 -13.29
CA LEU A 90 18.78 7.73 -13.74
C LEU A 90 19.29 7.80 -15.20
N ALA A 91 20.01 6.77 -15.62
CA ALA A 91 20.41 6.57 -17.01
C ALA A 91 19.34 5.90 -17.87
N GLU A 92 18.19 5.56 -17.30
CA GLU A 92 17.06 4.95 -17.97
C GLU A 92 15.74 5.67 -17.65
N GLU A 93 14.70 5.37 -18.39
CA GLU A 93 13.36 5.92 -18.19
C GLU A 93 12.75 5.47 -16.86
N THR A 94 11.92 6.32 -16.27
CA THR A 94 11.17 6.02 -15.05
C THR A 94 9.78 6.66 -15.07
N THR A 95 8.93 6.29 -14.11
CA THR A 95 7.68 6.99 -13.77
C THR A 95 7.51 6.92 -12.25
N VAL A 96 6.46 7.57 -11.72
CA VAL A 96 6.04 7.36 -10.33
C VAL A 96 4.55 7.07 -10.30
N HIS A 97 4.20 5.92 -9.72
CA HIS A 97 2.83 5.53 -9.41
C HIS A 97 2.55 5.78 -7.92
N TRP A 98 1.33 6.23 -7.63
CA TRP A 98 0.84 6.56 -6.29
C TRP A 98 -0.04 5.43 -5.79
N HIS A 99 0.58 4.37 -5.32
CA HIS A 99 -0.06 3.09 -5.08
C HIS A 99 -1.18 3.15 -4.03
N GLY A 100 -2.38 2.81 -4.46
CA GLY A 100 -3.60 2.77 -3.66
C GLY A 100 -4.37 4.07 -3.57
N LEU A 101 -3.84 5.20 -4.09
CA LEU A 101 -4.53 6.48 -4.15
C LEU A 101 -5.45 6.56 -5.36
N ARG A 102 -6.64 7.11 -5.19
CA ARG A 102 -7.53 7.49 -6.29
C ARG A 102 -7.07 8.81 -6.88
N VAL A 103 -6.36 8.73 -7.99
CA VAL A 103 -5.83 9.89 -8.70
C VAL A 103 -6.49 10.05 -10.08
N PRO A 104 -6.46 11.25 -10.70
CA PRO A 104 -6.83 11.39 -12.10
C PRO A 104 -5.96 10.48 -12.98
N ASN A 105 -6.56 9.83 -13.99
CA ASN A 105 -5.85 8.88 -14.86
C ASN A 105 -4.51 9.41 -15.40
N ALA A 106 -4.43 10.68 -15.80
CA ALA A 106 -3.20 11.29 -16.29
C ALA A 106 -2.09 11.44 -15.21
N MET A 107 -2.38 11.16 -13.94
CA MET A 107 -1.47 11.27 -12.79
C MET A 107 -1.12 9.91 -12.18
N ASP A 108 -1.60 8.82 -12.77
CA ASP A 108 -1.45 7.46 -12.21
C ASP A 108 -0.05 6.86 -12.40
N GLY A 109 0.73 7.38 -13.35
CA GLY A 109 2.14 7.01 -13.49
C GLY A 109 2.42 5.72 -14.25
N VAL A 110 1.43 5.12 -14.94
CA VAL A 110 1.65 3.92 -15.75
C VAL A 110 2.23 4.33 -17.12
N PRO A 111 3.47 3.89 -17.44
CA PRO A 111 4.14 4.29 -18.67
C PRO A 111 3.38 3.77 -19.89
N HIS A 112 3.36 4.57 -20.96
CA HIS A 112 2.71 4.29 -22.23
C HIS A 112 1.17 4.17 -22.19
N LEU A 113 0.56 4.11 -21.01
CA LEU A 113 -0.89 4.09 -20.82
C LEU A 113 -1.41 5.46 -20.38
N ASN A 114 -0.93 5.99 -19.25
CA ASN A 114 -1.38 7.26 -18.68
C ASN A 114 -0.47 8.43 -19.11
N GLN A 115 0.82 8.15 -19.29
CA GLN A 115 1.83 9.13 -19.62
C GLN A 115 2.99 8.52 -20.41
N PRO A 116 3.77 9.29 -21.15
CA PRO A 116 5.10 8.89 -21.59
C PRO A 116 6.02 8.70 -20.36
N PRO A 117 6.96 7.73 -20.38
CA PRO A 117 7.96 7.63 -19.33
C PRO A 117 8.81 8.91 -19.27
N ILE A 118 9.33 9.22 -18.09
CA ILE A 118 10.23 10.35 -17.86
C ILE A 118 11.63 9.92 -18.33
N ALA A 119 12.09 10.52 -19.42
CA ALA A 119 13.42 10.25 -19.98
C ALA A 119 14.55 10.65 -19.01
N PRO A 120 15.78 10.12 -19.15
CA PRO A 120 16.96 10.56 -18.40
C PRO A 120 17.14 12.08 -18.44
N GLY A 121 17.32 12.72 -17.30
CA GLY A 121 17.38 14.17 -17.14
C GLY A 121 16.05 14.91 -17.29
N GLY A 122 14.95 14.19 -17.58
CA GLY A 122 13.62 14.75 -17.70
C GLY A 122 12.91 14.99 -16.36
N THR A 123 11.82 15.72 -16.44
CA THR A 123 10.98 16.07 -15.27
C THR A 123 9.52 15.86 -15.61
N PHE A 124 8.72 15.42 -14.64
CA PHE A 124 7.26 15.35 -14.73
C PHE A 124 6.63 15.91 -13.45
N VAL A 125 5.51 16.59 -13.57
CA VAL A 125 4.77 17.15 -12.42
C VAL A 125 3.47 16.40 -12.26
N TYR A 126 3.33 15.72 -11.14
CA TYR A 126 2.09 15.08 -10.71
C TYR A 126 1.30 16.05 -9.83
N GLU A 127 0.01 16.23 -10.13
CA GLU A 127 -0.85 17.13 -9.37
C GLU A 127 -2.24 16.52 -9.19
N PHE A 128 -2.62 16.27 -7.92
CA PHE A 128 -3.88 15.63 -7.57
C PHE A 128 -4.31 15.97 -6.14
N ASP A 129 -5.57 15.69 -5.81
CA ASP A 129 -6.11 15.86 -4.47
C ASP A 129 -6.03 14.54 -3.70
N ALA A 130 -5.62 14.60 -2.42
CA ALA A 130 -5.59 13.45 -1.52
C ALA A 130 -7.01 13.18 -0.99
N VAL A 131 -7.83 12.48 -1.79
CA VAL A 131 -9.26 12.28 -1.48
C VAL A 131 -9.52 11.27 -0.38
N ASP A 132 -8.65 10.26 -0.23
CA ASP A 132 -8.75 9.22 0.79
C ASP A 132 -7.67 9.37 1.83
N ALA A 133 -8.04 9.26 3.12
CA ALA A 133 -7.08 9.14 4.21
C ALA A 133 -6.60 7.69 4.34
N GLY A 134 -5.34 7.50 4.71
CA GLY A 134 -4.78 6.17 4.90
C GLY A 134 -3.27 6.08 4.69
N THR A 135 -2.81 4.84 4.62
CA THR A 135 -1.41 4.48 4.37
C THR A 135 -1.24 4.04 2.93
N PHE A 136 -0.45 4.78 2.20
CA PHE A 136 -0.12 4.58 0.79
C PHE A 136 1.39 4.59 0.62
N TRP A 137 1.85 4.36 -0.61
CA TRP A 137 3.25 4.45 -0.95
C TRP A 137 3.43 4.85 -2.42
N TYR A 138 4.63 5.23 -2.82
CA TYR A 138 4.94 5.59 -4.19
C TYR A 138 6.14 4.80 -4.69
N HIS A 139 6.11 4.43 -5.97
CA HIS A 139 7.17 3.64 -6.61
C HIS A 139 7.13 3.79 -8.14
N PRO A 140 8.21 3.45 -8.87
CA PRO A 140 8.20 3.41 -10.32
C PRO A 140 7.24 2.35 -10.87
N HIS A 141 6.58 2.63 -11.98
CA HIS A 141 5.85 1.64 -12.76
C HIS A 141 6.59 1.25 -14.06
N GLN A 142 7.70 1.92 -14.39
CA GLN A 142 8.62 1.55 -15.47
C GLN A 142 9.61 0.52 -14.95
N ARG A 143 9.62 -0.70 -15.53
CA ARG A 143 10.47 -1.82 -15.07
C ARG A 143 10.47 -1.97 -13.53
N SER A 144 9.29 -1.93 -12.93
CA SER A 144 9.12 -1.86 -11.48
C SER A 144 9.84 -2.98 -10.73
N PHE A 145 9.89 -4.20 -11.30
CA PHE A 145 10.60 -5.34 -10.70
C PHE A 145 12.08 -5.07 -10.42
N GLU A 146 12.73 -4.21 -11.21
CA GLU A 146 14.11 -3.80 -11.00
C GLU A 146 14.21 -2.48 -10.25
N GLN A 147 13.46 -1.46 -10.66
CA GLN A 147 13.57 -0.13 -10.07
C GLN A 147 13.17 -0.12 -8.59
N VAL A 148 12.09 -0.83 -8.21
CA VAL A 148 11.72 -1.05 -6.81
C VAL A 148 12.79 -1.88 -6.10
N GLY A 149 13.21 -3.01 -6.69
CA GLY A 149 14.23 -3.89 -6.10
C GLY A 149 15.62 -3.25 -5.96
N ARG A 150 15.83 -2.06 -6.55
CA ARG A 150 17.03 -1.23 -6.36
C ARG A 150 16.84 -0.13 -5.32
N GLY A 151 15.60 0.09 -4.80
CA GLY A 151 15.34 1.02 -3.70
C GLY A 151 14.44 2.21 -4.03
N LEU A 152 13.87 2.30 -5.23
CA LEU A 152 12.99 3.41 -5.60
C LEU A 152 11.57 3.19 -5.07
N TYR A 153 11.34 3.52 -3.83
CA TYR A 153 10.03 3.56 -3.20
C TYR A 153 10.04 4.47 -1.97
N GLY A 154 8.86 4.92 -1.55
CA GLY A 154 8.72 5.69 -0.33
C GLY A 154 7.29 5.72 0.20
N PRO A 155 7.07 5.97 1.50
CA PRO A 155 5.76 6.02 2.11
C PRO A 155 5.04 7.33 1.77
N LEU A 156 3.71 7.23 1.58
CA LEU A 156 2.81 8.36 1.45
C LEU A 156 1.67 8.20 2.45
N ILE A 157 1.55 9.15 3.37
CA ILE A 157 0.53 9.13 4.42
C ILE A 157 -0.44 10.27 4.20
N VAL A 158 -1.71 9.93 4.08
CA VAL A 158 -2.80 10.92 4.11
C VAL A 158 -3.48 10.82 5.46
N GLU A 159 -3.32 11.87 6.26
CA GLU A 159 -3.87 11.93 7.61
C GLU A 159 -5.38 12.11 7.58
N GLU A 160 -6.07 11.39 8.44
CA GLU A 160 -7.49 11.58 8.69
C GLU A 160 -7.76 12.99 9.24
N PRO A 161 -8.93 13.60 8.98
CA PRO A 161 -9.32 14.86 9.62
C PRO A 161 -9.35 14.75 11.16
N GLU A 162 -9.76 13.59 11.65
CA GLU A 162 -9.81 13.22 13.06
C GLU A 162 -9.08 11.87 13.25
N PRO A 163 -7.75 11.89 13.41
CA PRO A 163 -6.98 10.65 13.59
C PRO A 163 -7.29 10.01 14.95
N PRO A 164 -7.17 8.68 15.06
CA PRO A 164 -7.33 8.00 16.33
C PRO A 164 -6.26 8.48 17.32
N LYS A 165 -6.66 8.64 18.57
CA LYS A 165 -5.73 9.05 19.61
C LYS A 165 -4.78 7.90 19.94
N VAL A 166 -3.49 8.14 19.79
CA VAL A 166 -2.40 7.22 20.13
C VAL A 166 -1.26 7.99 20.79
N ASP A 167 -0.38 7.30 21.48
CA ASP A 167 0.80 7.92 22.10
C ASP A 167 1.90 8.14 21.07
N ARG A 168 1.97 7.25 20.08
CA ARG A 168 2.97 7.31 19.01
C ARG A 168 2.43 6.67 17.74
N GLU A 169 2.81 7.23 16.60
CA GLU A 169 2.63 6.62 15.29
C GLU A 169 4.00 6.21 14.71
N LEU A 170 4.06 5.04 14.12
CA LEU A 170 5.25 4.52 13.45
C LEU A 170 4.88 4.08 12.04
N VAL A 171 5.78 4.30 11.09
CA VAL A 171 5.69 3.76 9.72
C VAL A 171 6.82 2.76 9.53
N TRP A 172 6.47 1.51 9.21
CA TRP A 172 7.42 0.47 8.85
C TRP A 172 7.25 0.11 7.38
N VAL A 173 8.22 0.48 6.58
CA VAL A 173 8.36 0.02 5.20
C VAL A 173 9.22 -1.24 5.24
N LEU A 174 8.57 -2.38 5.01
CA LEU A 174 9.19 -3.71 4.95
C LEU A 174 9.68 -3.96 3.53
N ASP A 175 10.90 -4.42 3.40
CA ASP A 175 11.47 -4.78 2.12
C ASP A 175 12.47 -5.93 2.28
N ASP A 176 12.79 -6.62 1.18
CA ASP A 176 13.83 -7.63 1.15
C ASP A 176 14.77 -7.45 -0.04
N TRP A 177 16.04 -7.68 0.20
CA TRP A 177 17.13 -7.44 -0.73
C TRP A 177 17.86 -8.73 -1.04
N ARG A 178 18.14 -8.98 -2.32
CA ARG A 178 19.06 -10.06 -2.71
C ARG A 178 20.47 -9.47 -2.79
N LEU A 179 21.22 -9.60 -1.69
CA LEU A 179 22.57 -9.06 -1.55
C LEU A 179 23.62 -10.14 -1.79
N THR A 180 24.73 -9.71 -2.41
CA THR A 180 25.96 -10.50 -2.50
C THR A 180 26.70 -10.52 -1.16
N LYS A 181 27.77 -11.30 -1.06
CA LYS A 181 28.63 -11.33 0.16
C LYS A 181 29.32 -9.99 0.43
N SER A 182 29.48 -9.14 -0.58
CA SER A 182 29.98 -7.77 -0.44
C SER A 182 28.91 -6.73 -0.13
N ALA A 183 27.68 -7.15 0.20
CA ALA A 183 26.53 -6.31 0.44
C ALA A 183 26.10 -5.44 -0.77
N GLU A 184 26.37 -5.90 -1.98
CA GLU A 184 25.88 -5.28 -3.22
C GLU A 184 24.58 -5.94 -3.66
N ILE A 185 23.68 -5.18 -4.28
CA ILE A 185 22.44 -5.75 -4.85
C ILE A 185 22.81 -6.67 -6.02
N SER A 186 22.37 -7.93 -5.98
CA SER A 186 22.55 -8.87 -7.08
C SER A 186 21.85 -8.38 -8.34
N ASN A 187 22.55 -8.39 -9.47
CA ASN A 187 22.06 -7.90 -10.75
C ASN A 187 21.24 -8.92 -11.54
N ASP A 188 20.87 -10.03 -10.94
CA ASP A 188 20.11 -11.12 -11.57
C ASP A 188 18.60 -10.85 -11.71
N PHE A 189 18.22 -9.59 -11.93
CA PHE A 189 16.84 -9.19 -12.19
C PHE A 189 16.30 -9.83 -13.48
N GLY A 190 15.03 -10.26 -13.45
CA GLY A 190 14.37 -10.85 -14.61
C GLY A 190 14.90 -12.24 -15.01
N ASN A 191 15.57 -12.96 -14.12
CA ASN A 191 15.99 -14.32 -14.39
C ASN A 191 14.79 -15.27 -14.50
N GLY A 192 14.92 -16.34 -15.30
CA GLY A 192 13.82 -17.25 -15.61
C GLY A 192 13.25 -18.01 -14.40
N HIS A 193 14.05 -18.25 -13.36
CA HIS A 193 13.57 -18.89 -12.14
C HIS A 193 12.59 -17.96 -11.40
N ASP A 194 13.00 -16.75 -11.08
CA ASP A 194 12.14 -15.77 -10.41
C ASP A 194 10.87 -15.51 -11.21
N MET A 195 10.99 -15.37 -12.54
CA MET A 195 9.84 -15.10 -13.40
C MET A 195 8.82 -16.25 -13.47
N SER A 196 9.24 -17.50 -13.25
CA SER A 196 8.36 -18.68 -13.39
C SER A 196 7.89 -19.28 -12.07
N HIS A 197 8.34 -18.78 -10.93
CA HIS A 197 8.04 -19.28 -9.59
C HIS A 197 7.39 -18.18 -8.75
N ASN A 198 7.85 -18.02 -7.53
CA ASN A 198 7.30 -17.08 -6.53
C ASN A 198 7.94 -15.67 -6.57
N GLY A 199 8.60 -15.32 -7.67
CA GLY A 199 9.22 -14.01 -7.85
C GLY A 199 10.59 -13.87 -7.18
N ARG A 200 11.12 -12.64 -7.18
CA ARG A 200 12.43 -12.31 -6.62
C ARG A 200 12.36 -12.14 -5.11
N ILE A 201 12.64 -13.20 -4.37
CA ILE A 201 12.79 -13.16 -2.91
C ILE A 201 14.25 -12.88 -2.55
N GLY A 202 14.46 -11.94 -1.65
CA GLY A 202 15.77 -11.55 -1.14
C GLY A 202 16.28 -12.44 -0.01
N ASN A 203 17.52 -12.23 0.39
CA ASN A 203 18.18 -12.90 1.51
C ASN A 203 18.42 -11.99 2.72
N THR A 204 18.06 -10.73 2.61
CA THR A 204 18.27 -9.70 3.64
C THR A 204 17.00 -8.86 3.78
N VAL A 205 16.37 -8.91 4.94
CA VAL A 205 15.13 -8.16 5.20
C VAL A 205 15.45 -6.87 5.93
N THR A 206 14.75 -5.79 5.56
CA THR A 206 14.92 -4.46 6.15
C THR A 206 13.59 -3.89 6.63
N ILE A 207 13.67 -3.03 7.65
CA ILE A 207 12.61 -2.09 8.03
C ILE A 207 13.16 -0.69 7.82
N ASN A 208 12.48 0.11 7.00
CA ASN A 208 12.91 1.47 6.66
C ASN A 208 14.36 1.51 6.13
N GLY A 209 14.68 0.59 5.20
CA GLY A 209 15.96 0.54 4.50
C GLY A 209 17.15 0.11 5.35
N ARG A 210 16.94 -0.54 6.49
CA ARG A 210 18.00 -1.06 7.36
C ARG A 210 17.62 -2.41 7.93
N VAL A 211 18.58 -3.32 8.05
CA VAL A 211 18.40 -4.53 8.87
C VAL A 211 18.01 -4.07 10.29
N PRO A 212 16.84 -4.48 10.78
CA PRO A 212 16.31 -3.93 12.01
C PRO A 212 17.08 -4.45 13.23
N ASP A 213 17.38 -3.54 14.14
CA ASP A 213 17.76 -3.82 15.51
C ASP A 213 16.52 -3.72 16.40
N ALA A 214 16.71 -3.57 17.70
CA ALA A 214 15.62 -3.39 18.63
C ALA A 214 14.91 -2.03 18.42
N ARG A 215 13.60 -2.02 18.60
CA ARG A 215 12.75 -0.82 18.62
C ARG A 215 12.36 -0.48 20.05
N PRO A 216 12.74 0.70 20.57
CA PRO A 216 12.38 1.08 21.92
C PRO A 216 10.88 1.36 22.03
N VAL A 217 10.25 0.74 23.02
CA VAL A 217 8.84 0.91 23.39
C VAL A 217 8.72 1.03 24.93
N ARG A 218 7.56 1.44 25.43
CA ARG A 218 7.32 1.53 26.87
C ARG A 218 6.03 0.81 27.24
N SER A 219 6.05 0.13 28.38
CA SER A 219 4.85 -0.51 28.92
C SER A 219 3.73 0.51 29.10
N GLY A 220 2.51 0.18 28.69
CA GLY A 220 1.37 1.08 28.72
C GLY A 220 1.27 2.06 27.54
N GLU A 221 2.19 2.04 26.57
CA GLU A 221 2.13 2.88 25.36
C GLU A 221 1.16 2.29 24.33
N ARG A 222 0.30 3.12 23.71
CA ARG A 222 -0.50 2.73 22.54
C ARG A 222 0.14 3.26 21.29
N ILE A 223 0.46 2.37 20.37
CA ILE A 223 1.12 2.70 19.09
C ILE A 223 0.19 2.40 17.92
N ARG A 224 0.02 3.35 16.99
CA ARG A 224 -0.44 3.06 15.65
C ARG A 224 0.78 2.70 14.80
N LEU A 225 0.81 1.48 14.28
CA LEU A 225 1.85 1.03 13.38
C LEU A 225 1.28 0.91 11.97
N ARG A 226 1.82 1.70 11.05
CA ARG A 226 1.52 1.65 9.62
C ARG A 226 2.54 0.77 8.94
N LEU A 227 2.09 -0.33 8.38
CA LEU A 227 2.90 -1.34 7.70
C LEU A 227 2.74 -1.19 6.19
N ILE A 228 3.85 -1.17 5.46
CA ILE A 228 3.91 -1.15 4.00
C ILE A 228 4.86 -2.28 3.58
N ASN A 229 4.41 -3.20 2.72
CA ASN A 229 5.28 -4.18 2.12
C ASN A 229 5.74 -3.68 0.75
N ALA A 230 6.98 -3.20 0.65
CA ALA A 230 7.62 -2.74 -0.58
C ALA A 230 8.47 -3.83 -1.27
N ALA A 231 8.52 -5.04 -0.72
CA ALA A 231 9.28 -6.14 -1.31
C ALA A 231 8.70 -6.57 -2.66
N ASN A 232 9.57 -6.96 -3.58
CA ASN A 232 9.16 -7.40 -4.94
C ASN A 232 8.24 -8.62 -4.93
N ALA A 233 8.49 -9.56 -4.00
CA ALA A 233 7.78 -10.83 -4.00
C ALA A 233 7.58 -11.43 -2.60
N ARG A 234 8.34 -11.00 -1.59
CA ARG A 234 8.24 -11.55 -0.24
C ARG A 234 6.89 -11.23 0.37
N ILE A 235 6.23 -12.25 0.88
CA ILE A 235 5.07 -12.13 1.75
C ILE A 235 5.57 -12.18 3.19
N PHE A 236 5.08 -11.27 4.03
CA PHE A 236 5.33 -11.26 5.46
C PHE A 236 4.12 -11.80 6.22
N SER A 237 4.36 -12.52 7.31
CA SER A 237 3.33 -12.96 8.26
C SER A 237 3.85 -12.69 9.67
N LEU A 238 3.50 -11.52 10.21
CA LEU A 238 4.10 -10.98 11.42
C LEU A 238 3.37 -11.46 12.67
N ASP A 239 4.10 -12.17 13.53
CA ASP A 239 3.71 -12.54 14.87
C ASP A 239 4.33 -11.55 15.88
N PHE A 240 3.50 -10.70 16.47
CA PHE A 240 3.89 -9.77 17.53
C PHE A 240 3.81 -10.49 18.88
N GLN A 241 4.81 -11.29 19.21
CA GLN A 241 4.80 -12.13 20.39
C GLN A 241 4.39 -11.36 21.65
N GLY A 242 3.51 -11.96 22.47
CA GLY A 242 3.02 -11.32 23.69
C GLY A 242 2.09 -10.12 23.49
N HIS A 243 1.73 -9.76 22.24
CA HIS A 243 0.81 -8.68 21.92
C HIS A 243 -0.35 -9.17 21.06
N THR A 244 -1.45 -8.46 21.12
CA THR A 244 -2.62 -8.70 20.26
C THR A 244 -2.82 -7.48 19.36
N PRO A 245 -2.31 -7.51 18.12
CA PRO A 245 -2.55 -6.43 17.17
C PRO A 245 -4.05 -6.27 16.88
N THR A 246 -4.52 -5.04 16.75
CA THR A 246 -5.85 -4.76 16.22
C THR A 246 -5.72 -4.07 14.87
N VAL A 247 -6.19 -4.72 13.80
CA VAL A 247 -6.22 -4.16 12.45
C VAL A 247 -7.31 -3.12 12.38
N ILE A 248 -6.98 -1.91 11.92
CA ILE A 248 -7.90 -0.77 11.79
C ILE A 248 -8.03 -0.26 10.35
N ALA A 249 -7.06 -0.57 9.48
CA ALA A 249 -7.15 -0.30 8.03
C ALA A 249 -6.37 -1.35 7.24
N LEU A 250 -6.84 -1.64 6.03
CA LEU A 250 -6.19 -2.48 5.03
C LEU A 250 -6.14 -1.72 3.71
N ASP A 251 -4.98 -1.73 3.06
CA ASP A 251 -4.73 -1.11 1.75
C ASP A 251 -5.21 0.35 1.65
N GLY A 252 -5.01 1.11 2.75
CA GLY A 252 -5.40 2.51 2.85
C GLY A 252 -6.88 2.74 3.17
N GLN A 253 -7.69 1.68 3.34
CA GLN A 253 -9.11 1.82 3.65
C GLN A 253 -9.41 1.37 5.08
N PRO A 254 -10.20 2.15 5.85
CA PRO A 254 -10.65 1.78 7.18
C PRO A 254 -11.44 0.48 7.16
N VAL A 255 -11.22 -0.36 8.17
CA VAL A 255 -12.01 -1.57 8.43
C VAL A 255 -12.56 -1.55 9.85
N THR A 256 -13.61 -2.33 10.10
CA THR A 256 -14.04 -2.58 11.47
C THR A 256 -12.87 -3.16 12.26
N PRO A 257 -12.47 -2.55 13.39
CA PRO A 257 -11.34 -3.04 14.18
C PRO A 257 -11.49 -4.50 14.56
N HIS A 258 -10.48 -5.31 14.26
CA HIS A 258 -10.50 -6.75 14.52
C HIS A 258 -9.09 -7.31 14.76
N ALA A 259 -9.01 -8.42 15.48
CA ALA A 259 -7.76 -9.16 15.58
C ALA A 259 -7.44 -9.85 14.24
N PRO A 260 -6.19 -9.88 13.80
CA PRO A 260 -5.83 -10.58 12.58
C PRO A 260 -6.03 -12.09 12.73
N MET A 261 -6.35 -12.76 11.61
CA MET A 261 -6.61 -14.20 11.58
C MET A 261 -5.39 -14.99 12.11
N GLY A 262 -5.63 -15.85 13.07
CA GLY A 262 -4.55 -16.63 13.72
C GLY A 262 -3.53 -15.77 14.50
N GLY A 263 -3.84 -14.49 14.77
CA GLY A 263 -2.92 -13.56 15.44
C GLY A 263 -1.81 -13.02 14.54
N LEU A 264 -1.82 -13.35 13.26
CA LEU A 264 -0.75 -13.04 12.29
C LEU A 264 -1.16 -11.90 11.36
N VAL A 265 -0.36 -10.85 11.29
CA VAL A 265 -0.55 -9.76 10.32
C VAL A 265 0.12 -10.16 9.01
N VAL A 266 -0.69 -10.54 8.00
CA VAL A 266 -0.20 -10.99 6.70
C VAL A 266 -0.19 -9.85 5.71
N LEU A 267 0.95 -9.67 5.03
CA LEU A 267 1.17 -8.60 4.05
C LEU A 267 1.81 -9.19 2.79
N GLY A 268 1.05 -9.32 1.71
CA GLY A 268 1.59 -9.58 0.38
C GLY A 268 2.35 -8.37 -0.17
N PRO A 269 3.14 -8.52 -1.24
CA PRO A 269 3.75 -7.39 -1.93
C PRO A 269 2.74 -6.28 -2.24
N ALA A 270 3.14 -5.04 -2.03
CA ALA A 270 2.36 -3.83 -2.20
C ALA A 270 1.19 -3.62 -1.21
N MET A 271 0.85 -4.59 -0.37
CA MET A 271 -0.19 -4.45 0.66
C MET A 271 0.25 -3.51 1.79
N ARG A 272 -0.74 -2.89 2.42
CA ARG A 272 -0.59 -2.02 3.60
C ARG A 272 -1.56 -2.45 4.66
N ALA A 273 -1.15 -2.33 5.91
CA ALA A 273 -2.04 -2.50 7.06
C ALA A 273 -1.72 -1.48 8.14
N ASP A 274 -2.75 -0.89 8.72
CA ASP A 274 -2.62 -0.08 9.93
C ASP A 274 -3.13 -0.91 11.10
N ILE A 275 -2.29 -1.03 12.12
CA ILE A 275 -2.62 -1.76 13.34
C ILE A 275 -2.44 -0.89 14.57
N ILE A 276 -3.26 -1.14 15.57
CA ILE A 276 -3.03 -0.63 16.93
C ILE A 276 -2.31 -1.73 17.72
N LEU A 277 -1.24 -1.33 18.39
CA LEU A 277 -0.48 -2.15 19.31
C LEU A 277 -0.49 -1.49 20.69
N ASP A 278 -1.08 -2.16 21.64
CA ASP A 278 -0.99 -1.83 23.06
C ASP A 278 0.23 -2.53 23.65
N MET A 279 1.20 -1.75 24.12
CA MET A 279 2.46 -2.25 24.64
C MET A 279 2.27 -2.77 26.07
N MET A 280 2.03 -4.07 26.20
CA MET A 280 1.70 -4.72 27.48
C MET A 280 2.86 -5.51 28.10
N GLY A 281 4.05 -5.45 27.51
CA GLY A 281 5.24 -6.13 28.03
C GLY A 281 5.75 -5.50 29.32
N GLU A 282 6.42 -6.30 30.13
CA GLU A 282 7.04 -5.84 31.38
C GLU A 282 8.17 -4.83 31.13
N PRO A 283 8.31 -3.77 31.95
CA PRO A 283 9.44 -2.86 31.86
C PRO A 283 10.80 -3.61 31.89
N GLY A 284 11.74 -3.18 31.05
CA GLY A 284 13.05 -3.81 30.90
C GLY A 284 13.05 -5.10 30.06
N SER A 285 11.89 -5.62 29.68
CA SER A 285 11.79 -6.84 28.87
C SER A 285 12.08 -6.60 27.38
N ARG A 286 12.25 -7.70 26.64
CA ARG A 286 12.42 -7.70 25.19
C ARG A 286 11.51 -8.75 24.58
N VAL A 287 10.72 -8.35 23.59
CA VAL A 287 9.73 -9.21 22.95
C VAL A 287 9.96 -9.17 21.44
N SER A 288 9.97 -10.33 20.79
CA SER A 288 10.28 -10.41 19.36
C SER A 288 9.05 -10.31 18.47
N VAL A 289 9.22 -9.67 17.32
CA VAL A 289 8.33 -9.80 16.16
C VAL A 289 8.95 -10.83 15.23
N ILE A 290 8.21 -11.92 14.94
CA ILE A 290 8.68 -13.04 14.13
C ILE A 290 7.95 -13.01 12.78
N ASP A 291 8.67 -13.16 11.68
CA ASP A 291 8.03 -13.47 10.39
C ASP A 291 7.89 -15.00 10.25
N ARG A 292 6.65 -15.47 10.03
CA ARG A 292 6.29 -16.91 10.00
C ARG A 292 5.71 -17.35 8.66
N PHE A 293 5.80 -16.54 7.60
CA PHE A 293 5.14 -16.89 6.34
C PHE A 293 5.72 -18.16 5.70
N TYR A 294 7.04 -18.26 5.61
CA TYR A 294 7.70 -19.39 4.97
C TYR A 294 8.00 -20.47 6.03
N ARG A 295 7.34 -21.62 5.89
CA ARG A 295 7.51 -22.76 6.82
C ARG A 295 8.98 -23.17 6.90
N ASP A 296 9.47 -23.47 8.08
CA ASP A 296 10.84 -23.88 8.41
C ASP A 296 11.91 -22.81 8.07
N LEU A 297 11.47 -21.58 7.77
CA LEU A 297 12.30 -20.42 7.48
C LEU A 297 11.87 -19.20 8.30
N GLU A 298 11.16 -19.43 9.42
CA GLU A 298 10.76 -18.37 10.33
C GLU A 298 12.00 -17.70 10.92
N TYR A 299 11.94 -16.41 11.09
CA TYR A 299 13.04 -15.64 11.65
C TYR A 299 12.54 -14.47 12.48
N ARG A 300 13.36 -14.06 13.43
CA ARG A 300 13.15 -12.83 14.19
C ARG A 300 13.36 -11.63 13.26
N LEU A 301 12.28 -10.89 13.02
CA LEU A 301 12.35 -9.66 12.24
C LEU A 301 12.95 -8.51 13.06
N VAL A 302 12.44 -8.26 14.26
CA VAL A 302 12.88 -7.15 15.14
C VAL A 302 12.45 -7.45 16.57
N ASP A 303 13.15 -6.87 17.55
CA ASP A 303 12.75 -6.88 18.94
C ASP A 303 12.07 -5.56 19.33
N LEU A 304 11.01 -5.64 20.11
CA LEU A 304 10.45 -4.55 20.88
C LEU A 304 11.15 -4.50 22.23
N ALA A 305 11.97 -3.49 22.47
CA ALA A 305 12.74 -3.33 23.69
C ALA A 305 12.01 -2.38 24.64
N TYR A 306 11.49 -2.93 25.73
CA TYR A 306 10.77 -2.18 26.74
C TYR A 306 11.75 -1.37 27.60
N GLY A 307 11.47 -0.07 27.73
CA GLY A 307 12.21 0.79 28.67
C GLY A 307 11.97 0.38 30.12
N GLU A 308 12.89 0.73 31.00
CA GLU A 308 12.86 0.39 32.44
C GLU A 308 11.65 0.98 33.19
N THR A 309 11.02 2.02 32.63
CA THR A 309 9.89 2.72 33.24
C THR A 309 8.67 2.62 32.36
N ALA A 310 7.54 2.20 32.94
CA ALA A 310 6.25 2.21 32.28
C ALA A 310 5.85 3.63 31.87
N PHE A 311 5.15 3.75 30.74
CA PHE A 311 4.54 5.00 30.27
C PHE A 311 3.28 5.30 31.09
N ARG A 312 2.49 4.26 31.37
CA ARG A 312 1.32 4.27 32.25
C ARG A 312 1.04 2.87 32.80
N ASP A 313 0.29 2.82 33.89
CA ASP A 313 -0.04 1.55 34.55
C ASP A 313 -1.25 0.85 33.90
N THR A 314 -2.12 1.59 33.21
CA THR A 314 -3.34 1.06 32.60
C THR A 314 -3.49 1.59 31.17
N MET A 315 -3.92 0.72 30.25
CA MET A 315 -4.17 1.11 28.87
C MET A 315 -5.34 2.09 28.78
N PRO A 316 -5.30 3.08 27.84
CA PRO A 316 -6.41 3.98 27.62
C PRO A 316 -7.54 3.28 26.87
N ASP A 317 -8.76 3.69 27.13
CA ASP A 317 -10.00 3.29 26.42
C ASP A 317 -10.33 4.16 25.19
N TRP A 318 -9.32 4.80 24.59
CA TRP A 318 -9.52 5.66 23.44
C TRP A 318 -10.09 4.92 22.25
N PRO A 319 -11.08 5.49 21.53
CA PRO A 319 -11.60 4.92 20.30
C PRO A 319 -10.50 4.71 19.25
N ILE A 320 -10.55 3.56 18.59
CA ILE A 320 -9.58 3.17 17.54
C ILE A 320 -10.24 3.02 16.16
N VAL A 321 -11.53 3.35 16.06
CA VAL A 321 -12.28 3.33 14.79
C VAL A 321 -11.86 4.52 13.95
N LEU A 322 -11.49 4.25 12.71
CA LEU A 322 -11.19 5.29 11.72
C LEU A 322 -12.46 5.79 11.04
N PRO A 323 -12.53 7.09 10.67
CA PRO A 323 -13.61 7.57 9.82
C PRO A 323 -13.55 6.90 8.44
N ALA A 324 -14.71 6.63 7.85
CA ALA A 324 -14.79 6.07 6.50
C ALA A 324 -14.30 7.08 5.46
N ASN A 325 -13.61 6.59 4.44
CA ASN A 325 -13.28 7.38 3.27
C ASN A 325 -14.55 7.65 2.42
N PRO A 326 -14.58 8.72 1.60
CA PRO A 326 -15.74 9.10 0.78
C PRO A 326 -15.87 8.17 -0.44
N LEU A 327 -16.05 6.87 -0.19
CA LEU A 327 -16.27 5.84 -1.19
C LEU A 327 -17.76 5.51 -1.28
N ARG A 328 -18.25 5.36 -2.51
CA ARG A 328 -19.61 4.87 -2.75
C ARG A 328 -19.63 3.35 -2.56
N GLU A 329 -20.54 2.86 -1.74
CA GLU A 329 -20.76 1.42 -1.60
C GLU A 329 -21.22 0.79 -2.92
N PRO A 330 -20.59 -0.28 -3.39
CA PRO A 330 -21.00 -0.97 -4.62
C PRO A 330 -22.30 -1.72 -4.40
N ASN A 331 -23.20 -1.69 -5.39
CA ASN A 331 -24.40 -2.52 -5.39
C ASN A 331 -24.04 -3.93 -5.89
N VAL A 332 -23.54 -4.77 -4.99
CA VAL A 332 -23.09 -6.13 -5.30
C VAL A 332 -24.22 -7.02 -5.84
N ALA A 333 -25.47 -6.81 -5.39
CA ALA A 333 -26.62 -7.60 -5.82
C ALA A 333 -26.99 -7.36 -7.29
N ALA A 334 -26.72 -6.17 -7.82
CA ALA A 334 -26.97 -5.81 -9.22
C ALA A 334 -25.69 -5.72 -10.06
N ALA A 335 -24.54 -6.12 -9.51
CA ALA A 335 -23.27 -6.02 -10.18
C ALA A 335 -23.12 -7.00 -11.35
N LEU A 336 -22.53 -6.55 -12.43
CA LEU A 336 -22.10 -7.45 -13.52
C LEU A 336 -20.92 -8.28 -13.02
N ARG A 337 -20.99 -9.61 -13.26
CA ARG A 337 -19.92 -10.54 -12.87
C ARG A 337 -18.99 -10.84 -14.03
N HIS A 338 -17.69 -10.75 -13.76
CA HIS A 338 -16.61 -11.07 -14.69
C HIS A 338 -15.75 -12.19 -14.09
N GLU A 339 -15.31 -13.12 -14.93
CA GLU A 339 -14.43 -14.20 -14.50
C GLU A 339 -13.01 -13.94 -15.01
N VAL A 340 -12.04 -14.00 -14.08
CA VAL A 340 -10.62 -13.84 -14.39
C VAL A 340 -9.86 -15.04 -13.84
N ILE A 341 -9.16 -15.77 -14.72
CA ILE A 341 -8.41 -16.97 -14.36
C ILE A 341 -6.92 -16.71 -14.60
N PHE A 342 -6.14 -16.81 -13.53
CA PHE A 342 -4.68 -16.78 -13.59
C PHE A 342 -4.17 -18.20 -13.76
N ASN A 343 -3.35 -18.45 -14.79
CA ASN A 343 -2.72 -19.76 -15.02
C ASN A 343 -1.30 -19.61 -15.55
N GLY A 344 -0.56 -20.73 -15.65
CA GLY A 344 0.84 -20.75 -16.05
C GLY A 344 1.82 -20.87 -14.89
N GLY A 345 3.03 -20.40 -15.11
CA GLY A 345 4.14 -20.59 -14.19
C GLY A 345 4.65 -22.04 -14.14
N MET A 346 5.74 -22.26 -13.42
CA MET A 346 6.21 -23.62 -13.15
C MET A 346 5.14 -24.36 -12.33
N MET A 347 4.87 -25.63 -12.67
CA MET A 347 3.83 -26.49 -12.05
C MET A 347 2.36 -26.09 -12.31
N GLY A 348 2.07 -24.99 -13.01
CA GLY A 348 0.68 -24.56 -13.26
C GLY A 348 -0.17 -25.62 -13.98
N GLY A 349 0.41 -26.43 -14.84
CA GLY A 349 -0.30 -27.55 -15.50
C GLY A 349 -0.76 -28.65 -14.53
N MET A 350 -0.07 -28.87 -13.41
CA MET A 350 -0.48 -29.83 -12.37
C MET A 350 -1.70 -29.29 -11.59
N VAL A 351 -1.67 -28.03 -11.24
CA VAL A 351 -2.77 -27.37 -10.52
C VAL A 351 -4.04 -27.33 -11.36
N MET A 352 -3.93 -27.02 -12.65
CA MET A 352 -5.07 -27.06 -13.58
C MET A 352 -5.69 -28.45 -13.68
N ALA A 353 -4.87 -29.52 -13.69
CA ALA A 353 -5.36 -30.88 -13.72
C ALA A 353 -6.11 -31.27 -12.43
N GLU A 354 -5.62 -30.83 -11.26
CA GLU A 354 -6.28 -31.06 -9.97
C GLU A 354 -7.64 -30.32 -9.86
N MET A 355 -7.75 -29.14 -10.47
CA MET A 355 -9.00 -28.37 -10.51
C MET A 355 -10.03 -28.91 -11.51
N GLY A 356 -9.76 -30.03 -12.19
CA GLY A 356 -10.67 -30.65 -13.16
C GLY A 356 -10.77 -29.87 -14.48
N GLY A 357 -9.82 -28.96 -14.74
CA GLY A 357 -9.73 -28.20 -15.98
C GLY A 357 -9.33 -29.10 -17.15
N SER A 358 -10.20 -29.20 -18.17
CA SER A 358 -9.84 -29.83 -19.46
C SER A 358 -8.78 -28.96 -20.15
N MET A 359 -7.59 -29.47 -20.31
CA MET A 359 -6.69 -28.93 -21.33
C MET A 359 -7.34 -29.22 -22.69
N GLY A 360 -7.58 -28.16 -23.48
CA GLY A 360 -8.18 -28.31 -24.83
C GLY A 360 -7.58 -29.47 -25.61
N GLU A 361 -8.42 -30.19 -26.33
CA GLU A 361 -8.10 -31.40 -27.11
C GLU A 361 -6.83 -31.21 -27.95
N GLY A 362 -5.73 -31.76 -27.49
CA GLY A 362 -4.45 -31.73 -28.20
C GLY A 362 -3.26 -32.28 -27.42
N THR A 363 -3.38 -32.61 -26.13
CA THR A 363 -2.24 -33.05 -25.34
C THR A 363 -2.57 -34.15 -24.31
N SER A 364 -3.15 -35.23 -24.78
CA SER A 364 -3.18 -36.49 -24.01
C SER A 364 -1.96 -37.31 -24.39
N ARG A 365 -0.83 -37.13 -23.71
CA ARG A 365 0.22 -38.16 -23.55
C ARG A 365 1.23 -37.75 -22.50
N GLY A 366 1.18 -38.40 -21.35
CA GLY A 366 2.28 -38.54 -20.40
C GLY A 366 2.56 -37.39 -19.44
N MET A 367 2.75 -37.72 -18.15
CA MET A 367 3.14 -36.81 -17.02
C MET A 367 4.39 -35.94 -17.30
N GLY A 368 5.13 -36.17 -18.39
CA GLY A 368 6.27 -35.37 -18.84
C GLY A 368 5.91 -34.16 -19.72
N GLY A 369 4.69 -34.11 -20.27
CA GLY A 369 4.33 -33.11 -21.29
C GLY A 369 4.11 -31.70 -20.75
N GLY A 370 3.60 -31.56 -19.53
CA GLY A 370 3.31 -30.23 -18.93
C GLY A 370 4.59 -29.48 -18.54
N MET A 371 5.55 -30.19 -17.96
CA MET A 371 6.86 -29.64 -17.60
C MET A 371 7.68 -29.25 -18.84
N MET A 372 7.65 -30.08 -19.87
CA MET A 372 8.33 -29.83 -21.15
C MET A 372 7.68 -28.66 -21.92
N ARG A 373 6.38 -28.49 -21.84
CA ARG A 373 5.66 -27.41 -22.54
C ARG A 373 5.84 -26.04 -21.84
N GLY A 374 5.89 -26.01 -20.51
CA GLY A 374 6.30 -24.81 -19.75
C GLY A 374 7.74 -24.41 -20.10
N MET A 375 8.63 -25.39 -20.19
CA MET A 375 10.03 -25.21 -20.59
C MET A 375 10.19 -24.85 -22.09
N MET A 376 9.37 -25.41 -22.97
CA MET A 376 9.30 -25.03 -24.38
C MET A 376 8.68 -23.66 -24.62
N GLY A 377 7.69 -23.26 -23.83
CA GLY A 377 7.12 -21.89 -23.85
C GLY A 377 8.16 -20.83 -23.49
N MET A 378 9.02 -21.11 -22.49
CA MET A 378 10.18 -20.27 -22.17
C MET A 378 11.19 -20.17 -23.33
N MET A 379 11.39 -21.26 -24.10
CA MET A 379 12.32 -21.29 -25.24
C MET A 379 11.79 -20.62 -26.50
N HIS A 380 10.45 -20.42 -26.62
CA HIS A 380 9.80 -19.92 -27.84
C HIS A 380 9.07 -18.58 -27.66
N GLY A 381 9.29 -17.87 -26.54
CA GLY A 381 8.72 -16.53 -26.33
C GLY A 381 7.23 -16.48 -25.99
N ASN A 382 6.56 -17.61 -25.80
CA ASN A 382 5.11 -17.68 -25.54
C ASN A 382 4.76 -17.51 -24.04
N GLY A 383 5.15 -16.41 -23.40
CA GLY A 383 4.69 -16.03 -22.08
C GLY A 383 4.80 -17.13 -20.98
N ILE A 384 5.01 -16.70 -19.73
CA ILE A 384 5.09 -17.61 -18.58
C ILE A 384 3.76 -17.65 -17.85
N TRP A 385 3.11 -16.51 -17.73
CA TRP A 385 1.85 -16.30 -17.03
C TRP A 385 0.75 -15.91 -18.00
N PHE A 386 -0.45 -16.37 -17.72
CA PHE A 386 -1.61 -16.14 -18.56
C PHE A 386 -2.78 -15.63 -17.71
N VAL A 387 -3.54 -14.70 -18.27
CA VAL A 387 -4.81 -14.26 -17.74
C VAL A 387 -5.89 -14.58 -18.78
N ASN A 388 -6.87 -15.39 -18.43
CA ASN A 388 -7.86 -15.93 -19.37
C ASN A 388 -7.24 -16.54 -20.64
N GLY A 389 -6.11 -17.26 -20.48
CA GLY A 389 -5.39 -17.91 -21.57
C GLY A 389 -4.55 -17.00 -22.47
N LYS A 390 -4.49 -15.69 -22.17
CA LYS A 390 -3.66 -14.71 -22.89
C LYS A 390 -2.41 -14.38 -22.09
N ALA A 391 -1.24 -14.45 -22.70
CA ALA A 391 0.01 -13.93 -22.15
C ALA A 391 0.18 -12.45 -22.49
N ALA A 392 0.86 -11.70 -21.62
CA ALA A 392 1.29 -10.37 -21.94
C ALA A 392 2.51 -10.42 -22.87
N GLU A 393 2.42 -9.81 -24.04
CA GLU A 393 3.52 -9.63 -24.99
C GLU A 393 3.74 -8.12 -25.17
N GLY A 394 4.88 -7.62 -24.64
CA GLY A 394 5.19 -6.19 -24.68
C GLY A 394 4.22 -5.33 -23.86
N HIS A 395 3.90 -4.13 -24.36
CA HIS A 395 2.90 -3.24 -23.75
C HIS A 395 1.50 -3.68 -24.15
N VAL A 396 0.70 -4.18 -23.20
CA VAL A 396 -0.68 -4.57 -23.42
C VAL A 396 -1.56 -3.32 -23.35
N LEU A 397 -1.99 -2.82 -24.52
CA LEU A 397 -2.87 -1.65 -24.64
C LEU A 397 -4.32 -2.04 -24.92
N ASP A 398 -4.58 -3.30 -25.23
CA ASP A 398 -5.92 -3.83 -25.51
C ASP A 398 -6.53 -4.36 -24.20
N PRO A 399 -7.57 -3.70 -23.64
CA PRO A 399 -8.13 -4.08 -22.37
C PRO A 399 -8.82 -5.45 -22.44
N MET A 400 -8.56 -6.31 -21.47
CA MET A 400 -9.26 -7.60 -21.34
C MET A 400 -10.73 -7.42 -20.91
N LEU A 401 -10.99 -6.41 -20.09
CA LEU A 401 -12.30 -6.03 -19.59
C LEU A 401 -12.49 -4.51 -19.73
N THR A 402 -13.67 -4.12 -20.20
CA THR A 402 -14.11 -2.71 -20.15
C THR A 402 -15.25 -2.62 -19.16
N LEU A 403 -15.05 -1.83 -18.10
CA LEU A 403 -16.02 -1.61 -17.04
C LEU A 403 -16.68 -0.25 -17.24
N GLU A 404 -18.00 -0.21 -17.10
CA GLU A 404 -18.73 1.06 -17.17
C GLU A 404 -18.44 1.89 -15.92
N ARG A 405 -18.16 3.16 -16.14
CA ARG A 405 -17.97 4.13 -15.05
C ARG A 405 -19.25 4.23 -14.22
N ASP A 406 -19.10 4.34 -12.90
CA ASP A 406 -20.19 4.36 -11.92
C ASP A 406 -21.05 3.07 -11.86
N GLY A 407 -20.70 2.04 -12.65
CA GLY A 407 -21.25 0.71 -12.54
C GLY A 407 -20.68 -0.07 -11.35
N SER A 408 -21.46 -1.05 -10.86
CA SER A 408 -20.96 -2.02 -9.88
C SER A 408 -20.56 -3.30 -10.60
N HIS A 409 -19.35 -3.78 -10.37
CA HIS A 409 -18.80 -4.97 -11.01
C HIS A 409 -18.22 -5.92 -9.97
N VAL A 410 -18.42 -7.22 -10.16
CA VAL A 410 -17.75 -8.27 -9.40
C VAL A 410 -16.73 -8.96 -10.33
N ILE A 411 -15.46 -8.89 -10.00
CA ILE A 411 -14.41 -9.62 -10.70
C ILE A 411 -14.09 -10.86 -9.85
N ALA A 412 -14.58 -12.02 -10.30
CA ALA A 412 -14.29 -13.29 -9.66
C ALA A 412 -12.94 -13.81 -10.17
N MET A 413 -11.96 -13.85 -9.29
CA MET A 413 -10.60 -14.24 -9.63
C MET A 413 -10.32 -15.67 -9.19
N THR A 414 -9.83 -16.51 -10.11
CA THR A 414 -9.40 -17.85 -9.83
C THR A 414 -7.90 -17.97 -10.04
N ASN A 415 -7.19 -18.31 -8.97
CA ASN A 415 -5.77 -18.63 -9.06
C ASN A 415 -5.60 -20.13 -9.39
N ALA A 416 -5.37 -20.44 -10.66
CA ALA A 416 -5.06 -21.80 -11.15
C ALA A 416 -3.55 -21.98 -11.37
N THR A 417 -2.74 -21.38 -10.49
CA THR A 417 -1.27 -21.51 -10.47
C THR A 417 -0.82 -22.14 -9.14
N ALA A 418 0.43 -22.54 -9.06
CA ALA A 418 1.03 -23.01 -7.80
C ALA A 418 1.56 -21.88 -6.91
N TRP A 419 1.32 -20.60 -7.27
CA TRP A 419 1.97 -19.45 -6.68
C TRP A 419 0.98 -18.38 -6.20
N HIS A 420 1.40 -17.55 -5.27
CA HIS A 420 0.64 -16.41 -4.81
C HIS A 420 0.71 -15.26 -5.83
N HIS A 421 -0.41 -14.58 -6.05
CA HIS A 421 -0.49 -13.41 -6.92
C HIS A 421 -1.17 -12.27 -6.16
N PRO A 422 -0.44 -11.28 -5.65
CA PRO A 422 -1.03 -10.06 -5.16
C PRO A 422 -1.61 -9.28 -6.35
N ILE A 423 -2.89 -8.94 -6.26
CA ILE A 423 -3.62 -8.27 -7.35
C ILE A 423 -3.82 -6.82 -6.98
N HIS A 424 -3.49 -5.94 -7.92
CA HIS A 424 -3.71 -4.51 -7.83
C HIS A 424 -4.47 -4.01 -9.06
N LEU A 425 -5.49 -3.19 -8.83
CA LEU A 425 -6.26 -2.50 -9.88
C LEU A 425 -5.98 -1.00 -9.80
N HIS A 426 -5.62 -0.42 -10.94
CA HIS A 426 -5.39 1.02 -11.07
C HIS A 426 -6.70 1.79 -11.21
#